data_dceaefd91ea993c54df29793902cc155
#
_entry.id   dceaefd91ea993c54df29793902cc155
#
_cell.length_a   1.000
_cell.length_b   1.000
_cell.length_c   1.000
_cell.angle_alpha   90.00
_cell.angle_beta   90.00
_cell.angle_gamma   90.00
#
_symmetry.space_group_name_H-M   'P 1'
#
loop_
_entity.id
_entity.type
_entity.pdbx_description
1 polymer ?
#
loop_
_entity_poly.entity_id
_entity_poly.type
_entity_poly.pdbx_seq_one_letter_code
_entity_poly.pdbx_strand_id
1 'polypeptide(L)'
;MTSLARFLILAVFASIVAACATVQPTEAIGPNDPAALAAIRAAYMKAGEQKSFRARMATESNGKLSESTIQFAAPASLHMVMKTDNMEHIVIGGAHYLKSDGKWTRLPIATGDFIEQFRKDPQALAAFERTVSGAQVVGPDMAGTQRATAYRYYQAAKVAGGLASSAGWVKLWVGTNGLPLKVESESTGRMLGFSSSGKTTVLYDEYGAPVRIVAPI
;
A
#
# COMPACT_ATOMS: atom_id res chain seq x y z
N MET A 1 -18.51 -20.84 5.14
CA MET A 1 -17.58 -20.17 4.21
C MET A 1 -17.09 -18.91 4.92
N THR A 2 -16.13 -18.82 5.22
CA THR A 2 -14.88 -19.03 5.93
C THR A 2 -14.24 -17.69 6.24
N SER A 3 -14.09 -17.48 7.49
CA SER A 3 -13.44 -16.40 8.24
C SER A 3 -12.10 -15.89 7.64
N LEU A 4 -11.44 -16.66 6.78
CA LEU A 4 -10.12 -16.31 6.21
C LEU A 4 -10.14 -15.15 5.21
N ALA A 5 -11.19 -15.00 4.39
CA ALA A 5 -11.28 -13.90 3.41
C ALA A 5 -11.38 -12.53 4.11
N ARG A 6 -12.00 -12.46 5.27
CA ARG A 6 -12.07 -11.23 6.08
C ARG A 6 -10.72 -10.79 6.63
N PHE A 7 -9.79 -11.73 6.85
CA PHE A 7 -8.44 -11.43 7.36
C PHE A 7 -7.49 -10.92 6.28
N LEU A 8 -7.66 -11.34 5.02
CA LEU A 8 -6.76 -10.89 3.93
C LEU A 8 -6.92 -9.40 3.60
N ILE A 9 -8.14 -8.89 3.69
CA ILE A 9 -8.44 -7.46 3.48
C ILE A 9 -7.72 -6.60 4.52
N LEU A 10 -7.70 -7.06 5.79
CA LEU A 10 -6.97 -6.38 6.86
C LEU A 10 -5.45 -6.41 6.64
N ALA A 11 -4.88 -7.45 6.03
CA ALA A 11 -3.44 -7.58 5.84
C ALA A 11 -2.88 -6.62 4.79
N VAL A 12 -3.61 -6.36 3.71
CA VAL A 12 -3.21 -5.36 2.69
C VAL A 12 -3.35 -3.94 3.25
N PHE A 13 -4.39 -3.69 4.04
CA PHE A 13 -4.53 -2.43 4.77
C PHE A 13 -3.50 -2.29 5.89
N ALA A 14 -3.09 -3.35 6.56
CA ALA A 14 -2.07 -3.30 7.60
C ALA A 14 -0.71 -2.82 7.06
N SER A 15 -0.39 -3.10 5.81
CA SER A 15 0.82 -2.58 5.16
C SER A 15 0.75 -1.06 4.93
N ILE A 16 -0.45 -0.52 4.76
CA ILE A 16 -0.69 0.91 4.58
C ILE A 16 -0.98 1.59 5.94
N VAL A 17 -1.68 0.89 6.85
CA VAL A 17 -2.11 1.38 8.18
C VAL A 17 -0.97 1.44 9.19
N ALA A 18 0.11 0.68 8.99
CA ALA A 18 1.29 0.68 9.86
C ALA A 18 1.95 2.06 10.05
N ALA A 19 1.58 3.05 9.27
CA ALA A 19 2.22 4.35 9.29
C ALA A 19 1.77 5.30 10.42
N CYS A 20 0.62 5.09 11.04
CA CYS A 20 0.08 6.03 12.04
C CYS A 20 0.08 5.52 13.50
N ALA A 21 0.19 4.23 13.73
CA ALA A 21 0.49 3.72 15.05
C ALA A 21 2.02 3.74 15.23
N THR A 22 2.53 3.91 16.43
CA THR A 22 3.97 3.89 16.75
C THR A 22 4.66 2.72 16.05
N VAL A 23 5.11 2.95 14.80
CA VAL A 23 5.79 1.95 13.99
C VAL A 23 7.21 1.85 14.52
N GLN A 24 7.55 0.72 15.09
CA GLN A 24 8.92 0.45 15.51
C GLN A 24 9.64 -0.33 14.40
N PRO A 25 10.83 0.11 13.99
CA PRO A 25 11.67 -0.67 13.10
C PRO A 25 12.02 -1.99 13.78
N THR A 26 11.94 -3.09 13.05
CA THR A 26 12.19 -4.41 13.65
C THR A 26 13.58 -4.90 13.39
N GLU A 27 14.14 -4.84 12.29
CA GLU A 27 15.46 -5.40 12.00
C GLU A 27 16.04 -4.70 10.78
N ALA A 28 17.10 -3.95 11.00
CA ALA A 28 17.83 -3.34 9.88
C ALA A 28 18.72 -4.41 9.25
N ILE A 29 18.56 -4.65 7.96
CA ILE A 29 19.38 -5.62 7.21
C ILE A 29 20.65 -5.01 6.62
N GLY A 30 20.85 -3.70 6.79
CA GLY A 30 22.02 -2.98 6.30
C GLY A 30 21.78 -1.48 6.19
N PRO A 31 22.86 -0.70 5.93
CA PRO A 31 22.76 0.73 5.73
C PRO A 31 21.98 1.05 4.44
N ASN A 32 21.33 2.20 4.44
CA ASN A 32 20.71 2.76 3.26
C ASN A 32 21.75 3.52 2.44
N ASP A 33 21.73 3.36 1.11
CA ASP A 33 22.32 4.34 0.22
C ASP A 33 21.51 5.64 0.34
N PRO A 34 22.13 6.77 0.74
CA PRO A 34 21.41 8.02 0.95
C PRO A 34 20.71 8.54 -0.30
N ALA A 35 21.29 8.34 -1.50
CA ALA A 35 20.70 8.78 -2.75
C ALA A 35 19.47 7.91 -3.11
N ALA A 36 19.54 6.60 -2.90
CA ALA A 36 18.41 5.71 -3.10
C ALA A 36 17.26 6.04 -2.14
N LEU A 37 17.56 6.22 -0.86
CA LEU A 37 16.52 6.57 0.14
C LEU A 37 15.85 7.91 -0.19
N ALA A 38 16.63 8.92 -0.57
CA ALA A 38 16.10 10.22 -0.97
C ALA A 38 15.19 10.13 -2.21
N ALA A 39 15.56 9.30 -3.21
CA ALA A 39 14.75 9.09 -4.41
C ALA A 39 13.45 8.33 -4.09
N ILE A 40 13.50 7.30 -3.26
CA ILE A 40 12.33 6.56 -2.78
C ILE A 40 11.36 7.52 -2.06
N ARG A 41 11.88 8.32 -1.13
CA ARG A 41 11.14 9.34 -0.42
C ARG A 41 10.46 10.33 -1.37
N ALA A 42 11.22 10.91 -2.30
CA ALA A 42 10.72 11.87 -3.26
C ALA A 42 9.59 11.30 -4.11
N ALA A 43 9.69 10.04 -4.54
CA ALA A 43 8.67 9.37 -5.31
C ALA A 43 7.35 9.21 -4.52
N TYR A 44 7.42 8.78 -3.26
CA TYR A 44 6.23 8.66 -2.42
C TYR A 44 5.61 10.01 -2.08
N MET A 45 6.42 11.04 -1.81
CA MET A 45 5.92 12.40 -1.62
C MET A 45 5.15 12.87 -2.85
N LYS A 46 5.75 12.72 -4.04
CA LYS A 46 5.14 13.14 -5.30
C LYS A 46 3.86 12.37 -5.61
N ALA A 47 3.81 11.09 -5.30
CA ALA A 47 2.58 10.30 -5.38
C ALA A 47 1.50 10.83 -4.43
N GLY A 48 1.89 11.21 -3.21
CA GLY A 48 1.00 11.83 -2.22
C GLY A 48 0.39 13.17 -2.66
N GLU A 49 1.06 13.93 -3.53
CA GLU A 49 0.58 15.19 -4.08
C GLU A 49 -0.46 15.00 -5.20
N GLN A 50 -0.57 13.78 -5.76
CA GLN A 50 -1.48 13.54 -6.87
C GLN A 50 -2.94 13.65 -6.43
N LYS A 51 -3.76 14.29 -7.27
CA LYS A 51 -5.21 14.43 -7.02
C LYS A 51 -5.95 13.12 -7.19
N SER A 52 -5.44 12.24 -8.03
CA SER A 52 -6.03 10.92 -8.32
C SER A 52 -5.02 9.99 -8.94
N PHE A 53 -5.28 8.72 -8.84
CA PHE A 53 -4.63 7.67 -9.64
C PHE A 53 -5.54 6.45 -9.77
N ARG A 54 -5.21 5.59 -10.74
CA ARG A 54 -5.69 4.23 -10.81
C ARG A 54 -4.52 3.28 -10.67
N ALA A 55 -4.76 2.13 -10.05
CA ALA A 55 -3.75 1.08 -9.92
C ALA A 55 -4.40 -0.29 -10.06
N ARG A 56 -3.60 -1.24 -10.53
CA ARG A 56 -3.93 -2.67 -10.53
C ARG A 56 -3.01 -3.36 -9.56
N MET A 57 -3.58 -4.20 -8.73
CA MET A 57 -2.85 -4.95 -7.72
C MET A 57 -3.08 -6.45 -7.93
N ALA A 58 -2.01 -7.21 -7.93
CA ALA A 58 -2.03 -8.67 -7.90
C ALA A 58 -1.31 -9.13 -6.64
N THR A 59 -1.95 -9.96 -5.85
CA THR A 59 -1.37 -10.52 -4.62
C THR A 59 -1.44 -12.04 -4.71
N GLU A 60 -0.28 -12.67 -4.56
CA GLU A 60 -0.16 -14.11 -4.41
C GLU A 60 0.14 -14.44 -2.96
N SER A 61 -0.71 -15.25 -2.35
CA SER A 61 -0.54 -15.70 -0.96
C SER A 61 -1.01 -17.13 -0.85
N ASN A 62 -0.18 -18.00 -0.28
CA ASN A 62 -0.47 -19.42 -0.12
C ASN A 62 -0.89 -20.10 -1.45
N GLY A 63 -0.24 -19.74 -2.56
CA GLY A 63 -0.51 -20.28 -3.89
C GLY A 63 -1.84 -19.80 -4.52
N LYS A 64 -2.51 -18.82 -3.92
CA LYS A 64 -3.71 -18.19 -4.48
C LYS A 64 -3.38 -16.81 -4.99
N LEU A 65 -3.76 -16.55 -6.25
CA LEU A 65 -3.68 -15.23 -6.86
C LEU A 65 -4.99 -14.48 -6.63
N SER A 66 -4.88 -13.25 -6.14
CA SER A 66 -5.98 -12.31 -6.01
C SER A 66 -5.67 -11.05 -6.79
N GLU A 67 -6.62 -10.61 -7.62
CA GLU A 67 -6.50 -9.39 -8.40
C GLU A 67 -7.47 -8.33 -7.90
N SER A 68 -6.97 -7.10 -7.84
CA SER A 68 -7.76 -5.94 -7.45
C SER A 68 -7.46 -4.74 -8.33
N THR A 69 -8.46 -3.89 -8.50
CA THR A 69 -8.29 -2.56 -9.08
C THR A 69 -8.51 -1.52 -7.99
N ILE A 70 -7.71 -0.47 -8.01
CA ILE A 70 -7.74 0.60 -7.03
C ILE A 70 -7.95 1.92 -7.77
N GLN A 71 -8.88 2.72 -7.29
CA GLN A 71 -9.06 4.11 -7.68
C GLN A 71 -8.91 4.98 -6.45
N PHE A 72 -8.16 6.04 -6.58
CA PHE A 72 -7.95 7.02 -5.53
C PHE A 72 -8.37 8.41 -6.03
N ALA A 73 -9.06 9.16 -5.17
CA ALA A 73 -9.35 10.58 -5.38
C ALA A 73 -9.11 11.35 -4.07
N ALA A 74 -8.33 12.43 -4.20
CA ALA A 74 -8.09 13.33 -3.07
C ALA A 74 -9.40 14.01 -2.61
N PRO A 75 -9.52 14.39 -1.33
CA PRO A 75 -8.48 14.28 -0.30
C PRO A 75 -8.37 12.87 0.30
N ALA A 76 -9.44 12.13 0.42
CA ALA A 76 -9.48 10.89 1.21
C ALA A 76 -10.53 9.89 0.68
N SER A 77 -10.58 9.70 -0.63
CA SER A 77 -11.50 8.72 -1.22
C SER A 77 -10.74 7.61 -1.93
N LEU A 78 -11.15 6.38 -1.68
CA LEU A 78 -10.57 5.18 -2.27
C LEU A 78 -11.70 4.22 -2.64
N HIS A 79 -11.59 3.60 -3.82
CA HIS A 79 -12.44 2.49 -4.26
C HIS A 79 -11.55 1.34 -4.68
N MET A 80 -11.71 0.20 -4.05
CA MET A 80 -11.02 -1.04 -4.36
C MET A 80 -12.04 -2.10 -4.79
N VAL A 81 -11.80 -2.73 -5.93
CA VAL A 81 -12.58 -3.87 -6.42
C VAL A 81 -11.69 -5.10 -6.38
N MET A 82 -12.05 -6.06 -5.55
CA MET A 82 -11.37 -7.36 -5.40
C MET A 82 -12.08 -8.38 -6.30
N LYS A 83 -11.53 -8.59 -7.50
CA LYS A 83 -12.18 -9.40 -8.54
C LYS A 83 -12.36 -10.86 -8.13
N THR A 84 -11.33 -11.43 -7.50
CA THR A 84 -11.31 -12.84 -7.10
C THR A 84 -12.39 -13.18 -6.07
N ASP A 85 -12.66 -12.26 -5.17
CA ASP A 85 -13.60 -12.46 -4.06
C ASP A 85 -14.98 -11.83 -4.33
N ASN A 86 -15.16 -11.18 -5.50
CA ASN A 86 -16.36 -10.43 -5.85
C ASN A 86 -16.76 -9.42 -4.75
N MET A 87 -15.76 -8.74 -4.20
CA MET A 87 -15.93 -7.77 -3.12
C MET A 87 -15.51 -6.38 -3.58
N GLU A 88 -16.17 -5.37 -3.04
CA GLU A 88 -15.78 -3.98 -3.25
C GLU A 88 -15.64 -3.28 -1.89
N HIS A 89 -14.64 -2.41 -1.79
CA HIS A 89 -14.43 -1.59 -0.63
C HIS A 89 -14.30 -0.11 -1.03
N ILE A 90 -15.14 0.72 -0.44
CA ILE A 90 -15.11 2.17 -0.65
C ILE A 90 -14.80 2.84 0.69
N VAL A 91 -13.88 3.80 0.65
CA VAL A 91 -13.58 4.72 1.76
C VAL A 91 -13.84 6.15 1.30
N ILE A 92 -14.62 6.90 2.06
CA ILE A 92 -14.90 8.31 1.79
C ILE A 92 -14.94 9.06 3.12
N GLY A 93 -14.03 10.04 3.30
CA GLY A 93 -14.00 10.89 4.51
C GLY A 93 -13.94 10.06 5.80
N GLY A 94 -13.19 8.94 5.80
CA GLY A 94 -13.10 8.03 6.94
C GLY A 94 -14.27 7.05 7.12
N ALA A 95 -15.35 7.16 6.35
CA ALA A 95 -16.40 6.16 6.33
C ALA A 95 -16.02 4.99 5.41
N HIS A 96 -16.24 3.77 5.90
CA HIS A 96 -15.93 2.53 5.17
C HIS A 96 -17.20 1.82 4.74
N TYR A 97 -17.27 1.43 3.48
CA TYR A 97 -18.36 0.66 2.89
C TYR A 97 -17.77 -0.60 2.27
N LEU A 98 -18.33 -1.75 2.63
CA LEU A 98 -17.95 -3.05 2.08
C LEU A 98 -19.13 -3.65 1.34
N LYS A 99 -18.92 -4.08 0.10
CA LYS A 99 -19.85 -4.90 -0.66
C LYS A 99 -19.42 -6.36 -0.57
N SER A 100 -20.32 -7.20 -0.13
CA SER A 100 -20.17 -8.65 -0.12
C SER A 100 -21.51 -9.28 -0.50
N ASP A 101 -21.49 -10.29 -1.37
CA ASP A 101 -22.70 -10.95 -1.87
C ASP A 101 -23.73 -9.95 -2.46
N GLY A 102 -23.22 -8.95 -3.16
CA GLY A 102 -24.03 -7.92 -3.82
C GLY A 102 -24.64 -6.85 -2.91
N LYS A 103 -24.41 -6.93 -1.59
CA LYS A 103 -24.98 -6.00 -0.61
C LYS A 103 -23.90 -5.10 -0.02
N TRP A 104 -24.20 -3.80 0.04
CA TRP A 104 -23.37 -2.82 0.72
C TRP A 104 -23.68 -2.78 2.22
N THR A 105 -22.62 -2.68 3.00
CA THR A 105 -22.68 -2.50 4.46
C THR A 105 -21.71 -1.41 4.86
N ARG A 106 -22.17 -0.44 5.61
CA ARG A 106 -21.27 0.53 6.26
C ARG A 106 -20.63 -0.14 7.46
N LEU A 107 -19.30 -0.15 7.50
CA LEU A 107 -18.56 -0.73 8.61
C LEU A 107 -18.51 0.26 9.79
N PRO A 108 -18.64 -0.22 11.04
CA PRO A 108 -18.54 0.63 12.24
C PRO A 108 -17.07 0.96 12.56
N ILE A 109 -16.27 1.25 11.54
CA ILE A 109 -14.87 1.62 11.63
C ILE A 109 -14.79 3.07 11.22
N ALA A 110 -14.26 3.91 12.07
CA ALA A 110 -13.89 5.28 11.72
C ALA A 110 -12.36 5.38 11.76
N THR A 111 -11.75 5.49 10.59
CA THR A 111 -10.30 5.69 10.50
C THR A 111 -9.91 7.17 10.47
N GLY A 112 -10.89 8.06 10.62
CA GLY A 112 -10.67 9.50 10.46
C GLY A 112 -10.14 9.82 9.05
N ASP A 113 -9.43 10.93 8.93
CA ASP A 113 -8.77 11.34 7.68
C ASP A 113 -7.44 10.60 7.44
N PHE A 114 -7.40 9.31 7.81
CA PHE A 114 -6.19 8.48 7.76
C PHE A 114 -5.47 8.56 6.41
N ILE A 115 -6.22 8.45 5.31
CA ILE A 115 -5.64 8.52 3.96
C ILE A 115 -5.05 9.91 3.71
N GLU A 116 -5.70 10.97 4.17
CA GLU A 116 -5.21 12.33 4.02
C GLU A 116 -3.99 12.60 4.89
N GLN A 117 -4.02 12.15 6.15
CA GLN A 117 -2.88 12.25 7.07
C GLN A 117 -1.65 11.55 6.49
N PHE A 118 -1.82 10.31 6.01
CA PHE A 118 -0.71 9.56 5.39
C PHE A 118 -0.08 10.29 4.20
N ARG A 119 -0.88 10.99 3.41
CA ARG A 119 -0.40 11.70 2.22
C ARG A 119 0.31 13.02 2.51
N LYS A 120 -0.06 13.71 3.57
CA LYS A 120 0.38 15.09 3.86
C LYS A 120 1.21 15.22 5.12
N ASP A 121 1.22 14.20 5.97
CA ASP A 121 1.92 14.25 7.24
C ASP A 121 3.42 13.94 7.07
N PRO A 122 4.31 14.92 7.27
CA PRO A 122 5.76 14.68 7.26
C PRO A 122 6.19 13.65 8.32
N GLN A 123 5.45 13.50 9.42
CA GLN A 123 5.75 12.51 10.45
C GLN A 123 5.43 11.10 9.98
N ALA A 124 4.37 10.91 9.18
CA ALA A 124 4.05 9.62 8.57
C ALA A 124 5.17 9.18 7.61
N LEU A 125 5.70 10.10 6.80
CA LEU A 125 6.84 9.82 5.93
C LEU A 125 8.11 9.51 6.72
N ALA A 126 8.41 10.27 7.78
CA ALA A 126 9.54 9.98 8.65
C ALA A 126 9.38 8.65 9.41
N ALA A 127 8.14 8.27 9.75
CA ALA A 127 7.83 6.95 10.30
C ALA A 127 8.10 5.84 9.29
N PHE A 128 7.68 6.03 8.04
CA PHE A 128 7.98 5.11 6.95
C PHE A 128 9.50 4.94 6.77
N GLU A 129 10.26 6.04 6.70
CA GLU A 129 11.71 5.99 6.53
C GLU A 129 12.42 5.19 7.62
N ARG A 130 11.95 5.28 8.86
CA ARG A 130 12.50 4.48 9.98
C ARG A 130 12.29 2.97 9.80
N THR A 131 11.34 2.56 8.98
CA THR A 131 11.09 1.14 8.68
C THR A 131 11.88 0.62 7.49
N VAL A 132 12.59 1.51 6.77
CA VAL A 132 13.36 1.18 5.57
C VAL A 132 14.82 0.94 5.91
N SER A 133 15.37 -0.16 5.41
CA SER A 133 16.80 -0.49 5.52
C SER A 133 17.31 -1.14 4.24
N GLY A 134 18.62 -1.08 4.02
CA GLY A 134 19.28 -1.65 2.84
C GLY A 134 18.77 -1.06 1.51
N ALA A 135 18.36 0.21 1.52
CA ALA A 135 17.93 0.89 0.30
C ALA A 135 19.10 1.04 -0.67
N GLN A 136 18.90 0.68 -1.93
CA GLN A 136 19.90 0.76 -2.98
C GLN A 136 19.28 1.05 -4.35
N VAL A 137 20.05 1.67 -5.22
CA VAL A 137 19.70 1.81 -6.64
C VAL A 137 19.97 0.48 -7.33
N VAL A 138 18.98 -0.08 -8.01
CA VAL A 138 19.16 -1.27 -8.86
C VAL A 138 19.63 -0.86 -10.27
N GLY A 139 19.11 0.27 -10.77
CA GLY A 139 19.48 0.84 -12.06
C GLY A 139 18.29 1.03 -13.01
N PRO A 140 18.59 1.37 -14.28
CA PRO A 140 17.56 1.51 -15.32
C PRO A 140 16.81 0.20 -15.54
N ASP A 141 15.48 0.28 -15.66
CA ASP A 141 14.59 -0.87 -15.84
C ASP A 141 13.31 -0.43 -16.54
N MET A 142 12.40 -1.37 -16.77
CA MET A 142 11.10 -1.13 -17.37
C MET A 142 9.98 -1.47 -16.39
N ALA A 143 9.01 -0.57 -16.25
CA ALA A 143 7.74 -0.83 -15.59
C ALA A 143 6.64 -0.97 -16.66
N GLY A 144 6.39 -2.20 -17.11
CA GLY A 144 5.61 -2.43 -18.31
C GLY A 144 6.33 -1.87 -19.55
N THR A 145 5.72 -0.91 -20.24
CA THR A 145 6.31 -0.24 -21.42
C THR A 145 7.03 1.07 -21.08
N GLN A 146 7.03 1.50 -19.82
CA GLN A 146 7.60 2.77 -19.40
C GLN A 146 9.00 2.61 -18.85
N ARG A 147 9.93 3.51 -19.25
CA ARG A 147 11.27 3.58 -18.67
C ARG A 147 11.20 4.05 -17.24
N ALA A 148 11.98 3.42 -16.37
CA ALA A 148 12.04 3.71 -14.95
C ALA A 148 13.46 3.51 -14.40
N THR A 149 13.72 4.05 -13.22
CA THR A 149 14.82 3.63 -12.37
C THR A 149 14.26 2.73 -11.28
N ALA A 150 14.84 1.57 -11.12
CA ALA A 150 14.44 0.62 -10.08
C ALA A 150 15.29 0.83 -8.82
N TYR A 151 14.60 0.77 -7.69
CA TYR A 151 15.17 0.82 -6.35
C TYR A 151 14.75 -0.44 -5.59
N ARG A 152 15.59 -0.89 -4.66
CA ARG A 152 15.27 -2.01 -3.78
C ARG A 152 15.53 -1.60 -2.35
N TYR A 153 14.66 -1.99 -1.44
CA TYR A 153 14.82 -1.78 -0.01
C TYR A 153 14.09 -2.86 0.79
N TYR A 154 14.48 -3.01 2.02
CA TYR A 154 13.77 -3.84 2.99
C TYR A 154 12.91 -2.95 3.87
N GLN A 155 11.68 -3.35 4.05
CA GLN A 155 10.75 -2.66 4.95
C GLN A 155 10.33 -3.59 6.07
N ALA A 156 10.45 -3.13 7.31
CA ALA A 156 10.01 -3.88 8.47
C ALA A 156 9.30 -2.97 9.45
N ALA A 157 8.06 -3.32 9.77
CA ALA A 157 7.18 -2.53 10.62
C ALA A 157 6.46 -3.39 11.65
N LYS A 158 6.33 -2.86 12.87
CA LYS A 158 5.45 -3.40 13.92
C LYS A 158 4.41 -2.35 14.29
N VAL A 159 3.19 -2.79 14.47
CA VAL A 159 2.05 -1.93 14.81
C VAL A 159 1.49 -2.34 16.16
N ALA A 160 1.01 -1.35 16.91
CA ALA A 160 0.17 -1.53 18.11
C ALA A 160 0.73 -2.56 19.11
N GLY A 161 1.88 -2.28 19.69
CA GLY A 161 2.44 -3.12 20.74
C GLY A 161 2.84 -4.54 20.30
N GLY A 162 3.03 -4.76 18.98
CA GLY A 162 3.42 -6.08 18.45
C GLY A 162 2.24 -6.97 18.05
N LEU A 163 1.01 -6.47 18.08
CA LEU A 163 -0.18 -7.22 17.63
C LEU A 163 -0.15 -7.50 16.13
N ALA A 164 0.54 -6.66 15.34
CA ALA A 164 0.77 -6.89 13.94
C ALA A 164 2.21 -6.53 13.57
N SER A 165 2.79 -7.27 12.64
CA SER A 165 4.08 -6.96 12.04
C SER A 165 4.09 -7.36 10.58
N SER A 166 4.88 -6.64 9.78
CA SER A 166 5.15 -6.98 8.39
C SER A 166 6.61 -6.70 8.11
N ALA A 167 7.26 -7.61 7.38
CA ALA A 167 8.65 -7.46 6.98
C ALA A 167 8.88 -8.09 5.61
N GLY A 168 9.64 -7.42 4.75
CA GLY A 168 9.92 -7.94 3.42
C GLY A 168 10.70 -7.02 2.52
N TRP A 169 11.10 -7.58 1.38
CA TRP A 169 11.75 -6.84 0.32
C TRP A 169 10.72 -6.11 -0.55
N VAL A 170 11.08 -4.90 -0.93
CA VAL A 170 10.31 -4.08 -1.86
C VAL A 170 11.20 -3.65 -3.01
N LYS A 171 10.69 -3.77 -4.23
CA LYS A 171 11.28 -3.18 -5.43
C LYS A 171 10.32 -2.13 -5.96
N LEU A 172 10.81 -0.91 -6.12
CA LEU A 172 10.07 0.26 -6.57
C LEU A 172 10.64 0.73 -7.91
N TRP A 173 9.79 0.92 -8.89
CA TRP A 173 10.13 1.54 -10.17
C TRP A 173 9.60 2.97 -10.20
N VAL A 174 10.49 3.91 -10.38
CA VAL A 174 10.20 5.34 -10.46
C VAL A 174 10.39 5.81 -11.90
N GLY A 175 9.33 6.35 -12.46
CA GLY A 175 9.34 6.89 -13.82
C GLY A 175 10.19 8.16 -13.96
N THR A 176 10.46 8.57 -15.19
CA THR A 176 11.21 9.80 -15.49
C THR A 176 10.54 11.06 -14.96
N ASN A 177 9.23 11.00 -14.73
CA ASN A 177 8.45 12.05 -14.08
C ASN A 177 8.55 12.03 -12.55
N GLY A 178 9.31 11.11 -11.95
CA GLY A 178 9.48 10.96 -10.52
C GLY A 178 8.31 10.31 -9.77
N LEU A 179 7.33 9.75 -10.48
CA LEU A 179 6.20 9.05 -9.88
C LEU A 179 6.47 7.53 -9.81
N PRO A 180 5.97 6.82 -8.79
CA PRO A 180 5.95 5.37 -8.78
C PRO A 180 5.16 4.84 -9.99
N LEU A 181 5.72 3.90 -10.72
CA LEU A 181 5.04 3.20 -11.82
C LEU A 181 4.67 1.77 -11.41
N LYS A 182 5.54 1.13 -10.64
CA LYS A 182 5.36 -0.23 -10.20
C LYS A 182 5.99 -0.43 -8.82
N VAL A 183 5.33 -1.22 -7.99
CA VAL A 183 5.88 -1.73 -6.74
C VAL A 183 5.72 -3.24 -6.72
N GLU A 184 6.77 -3.96 -6.41
CA GLU A 184 6.72 -5.37 -6.05
C GLU A 184 7.18 -5.55 -4.62
N SER A 185 6.49 -6.35 -3.84
CA SER A 185 6.88 -6.69 -2.48
C SER A 185 6.77 -8.18 -2.25
N GLU A 186 7.77 -8.73 -1.58
CA GLU A 186 7.73 -10.08 -1.01
C GLU A 186 7.84 -9.92 0.49
N SER A 187 6.77 -10.22 1.21
CA SER A 187 6.71 -9.95 2.63
C SER A 187 6.10 -11.12 3.42
N THR A 188 6.52 -11.20 4.66
CA THR A 188 5.86 -11.99 5.69
C THR A 188 5.15 -11.05 6.65
N GLY A 189 3.94 -11.40 7.02
CA GLY A 189 3.15 -10.67 8.01
C GLY A 189 2.74 -11.57 9.16
N ARG A 190 2.57 -10.96 10.32
CA ARG A 190 1.97 -11.63 11.49
C ARG A 190 0.92 -10.71 12.09
N MET A 191 -0.26 -11.24 12.36
CA MET A 191 -1.34 -10.50 13.01
C MET A 191 -2.08 -11.42 13.97
N LEU A 192 -2.21 -11.01 15.24
CA LEU A 192 -2.91 -11.77 16.28
C LEU A 192 -2.51 -13.25 16.33
N GLY A 193 -1.21 -13.55 16.15
CA GLY A 193 -0.67 -14.90 16.16
C GLY A 193 -0.75 -15.67 14.83
N PHE A 194 -1.45 -15.17 13.83
CA PHE A 194 -1.49 -15.74 12.48
C PHE A 194 -0.35 -15.19 11.63
N SER A 195 0.34 -16.05 10.90
CA SER A 195 1.40 -15.68 9.97
C SER A 195 0.89 -15.83 8.53
N SER A 196 1.26 -14.92 7.67
CA SER A 196 1.03 -14.98 6.24
C SER A 196 2.29 -14.59 5.49
N SER A 197 2.48 -15.15 4.32
CA SER A 197 3.52 -14.72 3.38
C SER A 197 2.87 -14.49 2.02
N GLY A 198 3.40 -13.55 1.28
CA GLY A 198 2.86 -13.24 -0.03
C GLY A 198 3.77 -12.34 -0.85
N LYS A 199 3.46 -12.35 -2.14
CA LYS A 199 4.04 -11.45 -3.12
C LYS A 199 2.93 -10.53 -3.64
N THR A 200 3.18 -9.24 -3.63
CA THR A 200 2.24 -8.25 -4.16
C THR A 200 2.91 -7.43 -5.24
N THR A 201 2.22 -7.27 -6.35
CA THR A 201 2.60 -6.36 -7.43
C THR A 201 1.52 -5.29 -7.55
N VAL A 202 1.92 -4.02 -7.52
CA VAL A 202 1.05 -2.87 -7.80
C VAL A 202 1.58 -2.16 -9.03
N LEU A 203 0.72 -1.96 -10.03
CA LEU A 203 0.97 -1.15 -11.21
C LEU A 203 0.13 0.11 -11.11
N TYR A 204 0.78 1.26 -11.09
CA TYR A 204 0.11 2.56 -11.06
C TYR A 204 -0.16 3.03 -12.48
N ASP A 205 -1.41 3.31 -12.73
CA ASP A 205 -1.88 3.81 -14.01
C ASP A 205 -2.53 5.20 -13.81
N GLU A 206 -2.52 6.02 -14.83
CA GLU A 206 -3.37 7.19 -14.97
C GLU A 206 -3.34 8.17 -13.78
N TYR A 207 -2.16 8.61 -13.38
CA TYR A 207 -2.04 9.71 -12.43
C TYR A 207 -2.73 10.98 -12.95
N GLY A 208 -3.55 11.62 -12.09
CA GLY A 208 -4.27 12.84 -12.42
C GLY A 208 -5.52 12.65 -13.27
N ALA A 209 -5.85 11.43 -13.70
CA ALA A 209 -7.08 11.17 -14.43
C ALA A 209 -8.33 11.46 -13.58
N PRO A 210 -9.43 11.92 -14.18
CA PRO A 210 -10.67 12.15 -13.42
C PRO A 210 -11.16 10.87 -12.75
N VAL A 211 -11.23 10.89 -11.44
CA VAL A 211 -11.79 9.82 -10.62
C VAL A 211 -12.88 10.40 -9.74
N ARG A 212 -14.07 9.80 -9.78
CA ARG A 212 -15.19 10.16 -8.91
C ARG A 212 -15.61 8.94 -8.11
N ILE A 213 -15.51 9.05 -6.80
CA ILE A 213 -15.93 8.01 -5.87
C ILE A 213 -17.10 8.57 -5.07
N VAL A 214 -18.18 7.81 -4.97
CA VAL A 214 -19.41 8.20 -4.26
C VAL A 214 -19.80 7.13 -3.24
N ALA A 215 -20.41 7.54 -2.16
CA ALA A 215 -20.94 6.63 -1.17
C ALA A 215 -22.05 5.78 -1.82
N PRO A 216 -22.06 4.47 -1.60
CA PRO A 216 -23.03 3.57 -2.25
C PRO A 216 -24.39 3.54 -1.55
N ILE A 217 -24.47 3.97 -0.29
CA ILE A 217 -25.67 4.00 0.58
C ILE A 217 -25.58 5.19 1.53
#